data_68def5bfd60b77d8905d81336ffb1bd8
#
_entry.id   68def5bfd60b77d8905d81336ffb1bd8
#
_cell.length_a   1.000
_cell.length_b   1.000
_cell.length_c   1.000
_cell.angle_alpha   90.00
_cell.angle_beta   90.00
_cell.angle_gamma   90.00
#
_symmetry.space_group_name_H-M   'P 1'
#
loop_
_entity.id
_entity.type
_entity.pdbx_description
1 polymer ?
#
loop_
_entity_poly.entity_id
_entity_poly.type
_entity_poly.pdbx_seq_one_letter_code
_entity_poly.pdbx_strand_id
1 'polypeptide(L)'
;MTRAPLRAAAALTTALTAALAPLLTAAPARADGIRAQEWALEAIHAQDAWQTTKGKGVTVAVLDTGVDADHPDLRGSVAGARDLIGFGAGPGDPQWAVHGTGMAGIIAGHGHGPEKSDGVLGIAPESRILPVRVILEDDDPARKRARAERAGALADGIRYAADHGADVINLSLGDDSVSAHPEPREDAAVQYALGKGIPVVASAGNGGEEGNRASYPAAYPGVIAVTAVDRYGNRADFSTRHWYATVAAPGDEVATANPDRTYYEGWGTSPAAAFVSGSIALIRAAHPRLSPAQIRQLLMDTAQDRPDGGRNDDRGAGTVDPAAALKAAADLEPTAQKPVPAAHTARHFGP
;
A
#
# COMPACT_ATOMS: atom_id res chain seq x y z
N MET A 1 62.09 20.38 85.94
CA MET A 1 61.27 19.22 85.54
C MET A 1 59.84 19.72 85.31
N THR A 2 59.44 19.93 84.10
CA THR A 2 58.01 19.87 83.67
C THR A 2 57.95 20.20 82.15
N ARG A 3 57.48 19.25 81.46
CA ARG A 3 57.33 19.25 79.96
C ARG A 3 56.14 20.09 79.57
N ALA A 4 56.29 20.96 78.55
CA ALA A 4 55.20 21.61 77.87
C ALA A 4 54.71 20.75 76.71
N PRO A 5 53.42 20.74 76.41
CA PRO A 5 52.92 20.00 75.24
C PRO A 5 52.84 20.92 73.98
N LEU A 6 53.29 20.39 72.86
CA LEU A 6 53.12 20.91 71.54
C LEU A 6 51.62 20.98 71.14
N ARG A 7 51.18 22.11 70.68
CA ARG A 7 49.90 22.27 69.99
C ARG A 7 50.13 22.05 68.51
N ALA A 8 49.51 21.01 67.94
CA ALA A 8 49.43 20.77 66.51
C ALA A 8 48.33 21.62 65.94
N ALA A 9 48.64 22.44 64.93
CA ALA A 9 47.71 23.19 64.14
C ALA A 9 47.20 22.27 63.01
N ALA A 10 45.90 21.94 63.01
CA ALA A 10 45.25 21.21 61.92
C ALA A 10 44.87 22.21 60.81
N ALA A 11 45.52 22.10 59.67
CA ALA A 11 45.14 22.83 58.47
C ALA A 11 43.92 22.09 57.82
N LEU A 12 42.77 22.76 57.77
CA LEU A 12 41.59 22.31 57.05
C LEU A 12 41.80 22.58 55.55
N THR A 13 42.13 21.57 54.78
CA THR A 13 42.09 21.61 53.32
C THR A 13 40.66 21.23 52.87
N THR A 14 39.89 22.25 52.50
CA THR A 14 38.59 22.06 51.82
C THR A 14 38.84 21.59 50.36
N ALA A 15 38.65 20.30 50.14
CA ALA A 15 38.64 19.71 48.81
C ALA A 15 37.31 20.05 48.14
N LEU A 16 37.34 20.92 47.11
CA LEU A 16 36.23 21.24 46.24
C LEU A 16 36.08 20.09 45.24
N THR A 17 35.21 19.12 45.52
CA THR A 17 34.83 18.08 44.58
C THR A 17 33.87 18.67 43.57
N ALA A 18 34.38 19.06 42.40
CA ALA A 18 33.58 19.36 41.23
C ALA A 18 32.89 18.05 40.78
N ALA A 19 31.59 17.93 41.02
CA ALA A 19 30.77 16.87 40.50
C ALA A 19 30.66 17.08 38.96
N LEU A 20 31.49 16.35 38.20
CA LEU A 20 31.24 16.15 36.76
C LEU A 20 29.97 15.31 36.69
N ALA A 21 28.81 15.94 36.44
CA ALA A 21 27.62 15.24 35.94
C ALA A 21 27.97 14.66 34.55
N PRO A 22 27.84 13.34 34.32
CA PRO A 22 27.97 12.83 32.98
C PRO A 22 26.85 13.44 32.16
N LEU A 23 27.20 14.22 31.14
CA LEU A 23 26.31 14.52 30.03
C LEU A 23 25.95 13.15 29.41
N LEU A 24 24.81 12.60 29.82
CA LEU A 24 24.16 11.55 29.09
C LEU A 24 23.80 12.11 27.73
N THR A 25 24.71 11.99 26.77
CA THR A 25 24.35 12.08 25.37
C THR A 25 23.31 10.98 25.15
N ALA A 26 22.03 11.37 25.08
CA ALA A 26 21.01 10.47 24.59
C ALA A 26 21.55 9.90 23.29
N ALA A 27 21.77 8.58 23.25
CA ALA A 27 22.06 7.90 22.00
C ALA A 27 20.91 8.30 21.05
N PRO A 28 21.21 8.64 19.78
CA PRO A 28 20.15 8.89 18.82
C PRO A 28 19.19 7.69 18.91
N ALA A 29 17.88 7.98 19.10
CA ALA A 29 16.86 6.96 19.08
C ALA A 29 17.10 6.20 17.77
N ARG A 30 17.48 4.93 17.87
CA ARG A 30 17.55 4.06 16.69
C ARG A 30 16.13 4.04 16.16
N ALA A 31 15.95 4.55 14.91
CA ALA A 31 14.81 4.16 14.11
C ALA A 31 14.65 2.65 14.28
N ASP A 32 13.45 2.18 14.58
CA ASP A 32 13.23 0.76 14.72
C ASP A 32 13.72 0.08 13.43
N GLY A 33 14.18 -1.18 13.50
CA GLY A 33 14.79 -1.86 12.37
C GLY A 33 13.87 -1.99 11.14
N ILE A 34 12.60 -1.60 11.26
CA ILE A 34 11.58 -1.65 10.20
C ILE A 34 11.91 -0.67 9.06
N ARG A 35 12.31 0.59 9.39
CA ARG A 35 12.70 1.56 8.37
C ARG A 35 13.85 1.08 7.50
N ALA A 36 14.79 0.32 8.07
CA ALA A 36 15.92 -0.23 7.33
C ALA A 36 15.50 -1.37 6.37
N GLN A 37 14.28 -1.90 6.52
CA GLN A 37 13.73 -2.97 5.68
C GLN A 37 12.83 -2.44 4.56
N GLU A 38 12.53 -1.13 4.55
CA GLU A 38 11.65 -0.50 3.54
C GLU A 38 12.39 -0.21 2.22
N TRP A 39 13.09 -1.20 1.67
CA TRP A 39 13.82 -1.11 0.41
C TRP A 39 12.92 -0.66 -0.76
N ALA A 40 11.65 -1.04 -0.71
CA ALA A 40 10.68 -0.80 -1.77
C ALA A 40 10.46 0.69 -2.07
N LEU A 41 10.49 1.56 -1.03
CA LEU A 41 10.33 3.00 -1.21
C LEU A 41 11.50 3.64 -1.98
N GLU A 42 12.71 3.16 -1.73
CA GLU A 42 13.91 3.60 -2.48
C GLU A 42 13.85 3.10 -3.91
N ALA A 43 13.51 1.83 -4.11
CA ALA A 43 13.44 1.19 -5.43
C ALA A 43 12.47 1.88 -6.40
N ILE A 44 11.42 2.54 -5.90
CA ILE A 44 10.43 3.26 -6.73
C ILE A 44 10.55 4.78 -6.62
N HIS A 45 11.67 5.31 -6.12
CA HIS A 45 11.94 6.75 -6.00
C HIS A 45 10.88 7.54 -5.21
N ALA A 46 10.36 6.95 -4.13
CA ALA A 46 9.32 7.56 -3.30
C ALA A 46 9.76 8.91 -2.72
N GLN A 47 11.01 8.99 -2.25
CA GLN A 47 11.57 10.19 -1.65
C GLN A 47 11.63 11.38 -2.63
N ASP A 48 11.89 11.10 -3.91
CA ASP A 48 11.89 12.12 -4.96
C ASP A 48 10.46 12.58 -5.26
N ALA A 49 9.49 11.68 -5.27
CA ALA A 49 8.08 12.01 -5.43
C ALA A 49 7.57 12.91 -4.29
N TRP A 50 8.06 12.70 -3.05
CA TRP A 50 7.68 13.50 -1.88
C TRP A 50 8.18 14.94 -1.93
N GLN A 51 9.11 15.29 -2.79
CA GLN A 51 9.47 16.69 -3.06
C GLN A 51 8.29 17.47 -3.68
N THR A 52 7.38 16.75 -4.36
CA THR A 52 6.18 17.35 -4.96
C THR A 52 4.98 17.24 -4.03
N THR A 53 4.69 16.06 -3.52
CA THR A 53 3.53 15.79 -2.65
C THR A 53 3.67 14.48 -1.89
N LYS A 54 2.97 14.37 -0.75
CA LYS A 54 2.83 13.16 0.06
C LYS A 54 1.41 12.58 0.05
N GLY A 55 0.58 12.96 -0.94
CA GLY A 55 -0.76 12.43 -1.11
C GLY A 55 -1.86 13.15 -0.32
N LYS A 56 -1.58 14.34 0.22
CA LYS A 56 -2.54 15.09 1.05
C LYS A 56 -3.86 15.37 0.31
N GLY A 57 -4.96 15.08 0.99
CA GLY A 57 -6.31 15.34 0.49
C GLY A 57 -6.89 14.23 -0.38
N VAL A 58 -6.13 13.16 -0.64
CA VAL A 58 -6.57 12.00 -1.44
C VAL A 58 -7.02 10.87 -0.53
N THR A 59 -8.11 10.22 -0.88
CA THR A 59 -8.62 9.03 -0.20
C THR A 59 -8.46 7.79 -1.07
N VAL A 60 -7.74 6.80 -0.54
CA VAL A 60 -7.60 5.48 -1.18
C VAL A 60 -8.54 4.50 -0.48
N ALA A 61 -9.49 3.94 -1.22
CA ALA A 61 -10.31 2.85 -0.70
C ALA A 61 -9.53 1.54 -0.75
N VAL A 62 -9.40 0.88 0.40
CA VAL A 62 -8.79 -0.45 0.53
C VAL A 62 -9.91 -1.46 0.71
N LEU A 63 -10.21 -2.18 -0.36
CA LEU A 63 -11.22 -3.24 -0.38
C LEU A 63 -10.54 -4.56 -0.06
N ASP A 64 -10.67 -5.01 1.19
CA ASP A 64 -9.82 -6.05 1.75
C ASP A 64 -10.49 -6.76 2.95
N THR A 65 -9.72 -7.32 3.86
CA THR A 65 -10.16 -8.00 5.09
C THR A 65 -10.58 -7.04 6.22
N GLY A 66 -10.48 -5.73 6.00
CA GLY A 66 -10.61 -4.66 6.99
C GLY A 66 -9.30 -3.93 7.20
N VAL A 67 -9.29 -2.92 8.06
CA VAL A 67 -8.07 -2.18 8.46
C VAL A 67 -8.17 -1.84 9.93
N ASP A 68 -7.10 -2.04 10.70
CA ASP A 68 -6.99 -1.54 12.07
C ASP A 68 -6.70 -0.04 12.06
N ALA A 69 -7.73 0.75 12.35
CA ALA A 69 -7.64 2.21 12.41
C ALA A 69 -6.84 2.73 13.63
N ASP A 70 -6.63 1.88 14.63
CA ASP A 70 -5.88 2.20 15.85
C ASP A 70 -4.40 1.84 15.76
N HIS A 71 -3.97 1.23 14.63
CA HIS A 71 -2.55 0.95 14.40
C HIS A 71 -1.72 2.25 14.49
N PRO A 72 -0.61 2.29 15.23
CA PRO A 72 0.17 3.53 15.45
C PRO A 72 0.53 4.27 14.17
N ASP A 73 0.87 3.54 13.10
CA ASP A 73 1.29 4.12 11.83
C ASP A 73 0.13 4.59 10.94
N LEU A 74 -1.11 4.25 11.29
CA LEU A 74 -2.32 4.59 10.52
C LEU A 74 -3.27 5.50 11.27
N ARG A 75 -3.02 5.73 12.56
CA ARG A 75 -3.91 6.51 13.43
C ARG A 75 -4.16 7.92 12.88
N GLY A 76 -5.43 8.22 12.60
CA GLY A 76 -5.84 9.50 12.03
C GLY A 76 -5.81 9.55 10.50
N SER A 77 -5.24 8.56 9.82
CA SER A 77 -5.31 8.42 8.36
C SER A 77 -6.52 7.61 7.89
N VAL A 78 -7.09 6.76 8.75
CA VAL A 78 -8.26 5.96 8.43
C VAL A 78 -9.54 6.77 8.68
N ALA A 79 -10.38 6.90 7.65
CA ALA A 79 -11.62 7.67 7.71
C ALA A 79 -12.80 6.86 7.19
N GLY A 80 -13.76 6.64 8.07
CA GLY A 80 -14.90 5.78 7.77
C GLY A 80 -14.48 4.30 7.76
N ALA A 81 -15.44 3.44 7.69
CA ALA A 81 -15.26 2.01 7.44
C ALA A 81 -16.58 1.40 6.98
N ARG A 82 -16.52 0.37 6.14
CA ARG A 82 -17.69 -0.40 5.73
C ARG A 82 -17.39 -1.88 5.80
N ASP A 83 -18.18 -2.63 6.53
CA ASP A 83 -18.16 -4.08 6.51
C ASP A 83 -19.32 -4.60 5.66
N LEU A 84 -19.03 -5.33 4.58
CA LEU A 84 -20.00 -5.97 3.70
C LEU A 84 -20.10 -7.47 3.94
N ILE A 85 -19.28 -8.01 4.84
CA ILE A 85 -19.33 -9.41 5.26
C ILE A 85 -20.28 -9.56 6.45
N GLY A 86 -20.09 -8.79 7.53
CA GLY A 86 -20.97 -8.73 8.69
C GLY A 86 -20.82 -9.90 9.67
N PHE A 87 -19.81 -10.74 9.51
CA PHE A 87 -19.45 -11.86 10.40
C PHE A 87 -17.98 -12.28 10.21
N GLY A 88 -17.52 -13.33 10.90
CA GLY A 88 -16.12 -13.75 10.96
C GLY A 88 -15.36 -12.99 12.06
N ALA A 89 -14.03 -13.02 12.00
CA ALA A 89 -13.18 -12.34 12.97
C ALA A 89 -13.50 -10.84 13.06
N GLY A 90 -13.37 -10.28 14.24
CA GLY A 90 -13.60 -8.86 14.55
C GLY A 90 -12.41 -8.24 15.27
N PRO A 91 -12.45 -6.93 15.59
CA PRO A 91 -11.38 -6.25 16.29
C PRO A 91 -10.94 -6.99 17.57
N GLY A 92 -9.65 -7.28 17.66
CA GLY A 92 -9.05 -8.06 18.76
C GLY A 92 -8.87 -9.55 18.48
N ASP A 93 -9.45 -10.09 17.41
CA ASP A 93 -9.19 -11.45 16.97
C ASP A 93 -7.89 -11.51 16.13
N PRO A 94 -7.08 -12.57 16.25
CA PRO A 94 -5.82 -12.69 15.49
C PRO A 94 -6.00 -12.66 13.97
N GLN A 95 -7.17 -13.09 13.45
CA GLN A 95 -7.51 -13.08 12.03
C GLN A 95 -8.23 -11.80 11.61
N TRP A 96 -8.22 -10.75 12.41
CA TRP A 96 -8.88 -9.50 12.06
C TRP A 96 -7.96 -8.58 11.26
N ALA A 97 -8.34 -8.28 10.02
CA ALA A 97 -7.78 -7.18 9.23
C ALA A 97 -6.25 -7.22 9.04
N VAL A 98 -5.61 -8.39 9.10
CA VAL A 98 -4.15 -8.54 8.98
C VAL A 98 -3.69 -8.05 7.62
N HIS A 99 -4.24 -8.63 6.55
CA HIS A 99 -3.85 -8.28 5.19
C HIS A 99 -4.20 -6.83 4.84
N GLY A 100 -5.42 -6.39 5.11
CA GLY A 100 -5.83 -5.04 4.78
C GLY A 100 -5.11 -3.95 5.56
N THR A 101 -4.70 -4.20 6.82
CA THR A 101 -3.85 -3.28 7.60
C THR A 101 -2.47 -3.17 6.98
N GLY A 102 -1.88 -4.29 6.54
CA GLY A 102 -0.62 -4.30 5.80
C GLY A 102 -0.69 -3.45 4.53
N MET A 103 -1.72 -3.64 3.71
CA MET A 103 -1.92 -2.86 2.48
C MET A 103 -2.14 -1.36 2.76
N ALA A 104 -2.92 -1.04 3.79
CA ALA A 104 -3.10 0.34 4.23
C ALA A 104 -1.79 0.98 4.72
N GLY A 105 -0.94 0.22 5.40
CA GLY A 105 0.40 0.63 5.83
C GLY A 105 1.30 0.99 4.65
N ILE A 106 1.36 0.15 3.62
CA ILE A 106 2.11 0.41 2.38
C ILE A 106 1.60 1.67 1.66
N ILE A 107 0.30 1.93 1.67
CA ILE A 107 -0.29 3.11 1.02
C ILE A 107 -0.05 4.38 1.84
N ALA A 108 -0.44 4.39 3.12
CA ALA A 108 -0.62 5.60 3.92
C ALA A 108 0.03 5.54 5.32
N GLY A 109 0.88 4.56 5.58
CA GLY A 109 1.66 4.50 6.81
C GLY A 109 2.44 5.80 6.99
N HIS A 110 2.37 6.41 8.16
CA HIS A 110 3.05 7.67 8.43
C HIS A 110 4.05 7.59 9.58
N GLY A 111 4.28 6.36 10.07
CA GLY A 111 5.13 6.10 11.22
C GLY A 111 4.57 6.63 12.53
N HIS A 112 5.26 6.33 13.60
CA HIS A 112 4.94 6.77 14.95
C HIS A 112 6.22 7.15 15.73
N GLY A 113 6.10 7.36 17.05
CA GLY A 113 7.24 7.75 17.88
C GLY A 113 7.72 9.19 17.65
N PRO A 114 8.91 9.56 18.19
CA PRO A 114 9.48 10.87 18.00
C PRO A 114 9.70 11.18 16.52
N GLU A 115 9.19 12.33 16.06
CA GLU A 115 9.32 12.77 14.67
C GLU A 115 8.83 11.72 13.64
N LYS A 116 7.99 10.76 14.06
CA LYS A 116 7.50 9.65 13.23
C LYS A 116 8.62 8.76 12.68
N SER A 117 9.69 8.56 13.45
CA SER A 117 10.85 7.77 13.05
C SER A 117 10.63 6.27 13.08
N ASP A 118 9.63 5.80 13.83
CA ASP A 118 9.37 4.40 14.09
C ASP A 118 8.22 3.88 13.19
N GLY A 119 8.17 2.58 12.98
CA GLY A 119 7.14 1.90 12.21
C GLY A 119 7.28 2.04 10.69
N VAL A 120 6.24 1.64 9.94
CA VAL A 120 6.25 1.68 8.47
C VAL A 120 5.89 3.06 7.91
N LEU A 121 6.50 3.37 6.78
CA LEU A 121 6.18 4.54 5.97
C LEU A 121 5.54 4.09 4.65
N GLY A 122 4.37 4.60 4.36
CA GLY A 122 3.69 4.35 3.10
C GLY A 122 4.16 5.29 1.99
N ILE A 123 3.87 4.90 0.76
CA ILE A 123 4.21 5.70 -0.42
C ILE A 123 3.51 7.07 -0.45
N ALA A 124 2.29 7.16 0.12
CA ALA A 124 1.48 8.38 0.21
C ALA A 124 1.08 8.69 1.67
N PRO A 125 2.04 9.04 2.56
CA PRO A 125 1.85 9.07 4.02
C PRO A 125 0.92 10.19 4.53
N GLU A 126 0.45 11.09 3.67
CA GLU A 126 -0.55 12.10 3.99
C GLU A 126 -1.92 11.82 3.35
N SER A 127 -2.07 10.69 2.67
CA SER A 127 -3.37 10.24 2.14
C SER A 127 -4.25 9.65 3.24
N ARG A 128 -5.52 9.45 2.91
CA ARG A 128 -6.50 8.79 3.77
C ARG A 128 -6.85 7.42 3.25
N ILE A 129 -7.21 6.53 4.16
CA ILE A 129 -7.71 5.20 3.86
C ILE A 129 -9.21 5.14 4.13
N LEU A 130 -9.99 4.64 3.17
CA LEU A 130 -11.37 4.22 3.34
C LEU A 130 -11.42 2.69 3.32
N PRO A 131 -11.46 2.03 4.49
CA PRO A 131 -11.54 0.58 4.55
C PRO A 131 -12.92 0.08 4.13
N VAL A 132 -12.95 -0.92 3.25
CA VAL A 132 -14.18 -1.62 2.90
C VAL A 132 -13.90 -3.13 3.00
N ARG A 133 -14.47 -3.76 4.03
CA ARG A 133 -14.30 -5.21 4.22
C ARG A 133 -15.17 -5.98 3.24
N VAL A 134 -14.55 -6.66 2.31
CA VAL A 134 -15.20 -7.44 1.24
C VAL A 134 -14.83 -8.91 1.26
N ILE A 135 -13.79 -9.27 2.00
CA ILE A 135 -13.33 -10.65 2.19
C ILE A 135 -12.92 -10.86 3.66
N LEU A 136 -12.69 -12.13 4.02
CA LEU A 136 -12.07 -12.53 5.29
C LEU A 136 -10.64 -13.03 5.05
N GLU A 137 -9.82 -13.07 6.10
CA GLU A 137 -8.47 -13.68 6.03
C GLU A 137 -8.56 -15.15 5.58
N ASP A 138 -7.46 -15.67 5.02
CA ASP A 138 -7.42 -17.02 4.47
C ASP A 138 -7.63 -18.09 5.54
N ASP A 139 -7.18 -17.84 6.76
CA ASP A 139 -7.30 -18.71 7.92
C ASP A 139 -8.55 -18.45 8.78
N ASP A 140 -9.40 -17.47 8.41
CA ASP A 140 -10.68 -17.24 9.11
C ASP A 140 -11.63 -18.44 8.87
N PRO A 141 -12.10 -19.13 9.94
CA PRO A 141 -13.01 -20.28 9.81
C PRO A 141 -14.31 -19.97 9.03
N ALA A 142 -14.74 -18.70 9.03
CA ALA A 142 -15.94 -18.27 8.33
C ALA A 142 -15.69 -17.93 6.84
N ARG A 143 -14.44 -17.96 6.35
CA ARG A 143 -14.10 -17.55 4.97
C ARG A 143 -14.87 -18.31 3.91
N LYS A 144 -15.00 -19.63 4.03
CA LYS A 144 -15.79 -20.42 3.08
C LYS A 144 -17.26 -20.01 3.05
N ARG A 145 -17.84 -19.73 4.23
CA ARG A 145 -19.19 -19.20 4.38
C ARG A 145 -19.32 -17.82 3.74
N ALA A 146 -18.34 -16.94 3.98
CA ALA A 146 -18.33 -15.59 3.40
C ALA A 146 -18.32 -15.63 1.88
N ARG A 147 -17.48 -16.47 1.27
CA ARG A 147 -17.46 -16.67 -0.19
C ARG A 147 -18.81 -17.11 -0.74
N ALA A 148 -19.54 -17.99 -0.03
CA ALA A 148 -20.85 -18.47 -0.46
C ALA A 148 -21.97 -17.44 -0.25
N GLU A 149 -22.03 -16.79 0.92
CA GLU A 149 -23.15 -15.92 1.30
C GLU A 149 -22.94 -14.45 0.89
N ARG A 150 -21.72 -14.03 0.61
CA ARG A 150 -21.31 -12.66 0.30
C ARG A 150 -20.56 -12.54 -1.03
N ALA A 151 -20.85 -13.43 -1.99
CA ALA A 151 -20.23 -13.42 -3.31
C ALA A 151 -20.30 -12.06 -4.04
N GLY A 152 -21.29 -11.23 -3.75
CA GLY A 152 -21.42 -9.89 -4.30
C GLY A 152 -20.69 -8.79 -3.55
N ALA A 153 -20.00 -9.10 -2.43
CA ALA A 153 -19.40 -8.07 -1.56
C ALA A 153 -18.35 -7.21 -2.28
N LEU A 154 -17.56 -7.80 -3.18
CA LEU A 154 -16.56 -7.06 -3.96
C LEU A 154 -17.21 -6.02 -4.87
N ALA A 155 -18.21 -6.41 -5.66
CA ALA A 155 -18.93 -5.49 -6.55
C ALA A 155 -19.65 -4.37 -5.78
N ASP A 156 -20.27 -4.71 -4.64
CA ASP A 156 -20.93 -3.73 -3.77
C ASP A 156 -19.90 -2.81 -3.10
N GLY A 157 -18.73 -3.33 -2.72
CA GLY A 157 -17.63 -2.58 -2.16
C GLY A 157 -17.04 -1.56 -3.15
N ILE A 158 -16.82 -1.96 -4.40
CA ILE A 158 -16.34 -1.06 -5.45
C ILE A 158 -17.34 0.10 -5.64
N ARG A 159 -18.64 -0.19 -5.73
CA ARG A 159 -19.69 0.85 -5.84
C ARG A 159 -19.71 1.74 -4.60
N TYR A 160 -19.67 1.13 -3.41
CA TYR A 160 -19.63 1.88 -2.15
C TYR A 160 -18.45 2.86 -2.13
N ALA A 161 -17.24 2.40 -2.41
CA ALA A 161 -16.05 3.24 -2.46
C ALA A 161 -16.21 4.41 -3.45
N ALA A 162 -16.72 4.11 -4.65
CA ALA A 162 -16.96 5.11 -5.70
C ALA A 162 -18.02 6.15 -5.32
N ASP A 163 -18.96 5.83 -4.44
CA ASP A 163 -20.01 6.72 -3.97
C ASP A 163 -19.64 7.47 -2.67
N HIS A 164 -18.57 7.05 -1.99
CA HIS A 164 -18.17 7.59 -0.69
C HIS A 164 -16.79 8.28 -0.70
N GLY A 165 -16.43 8.87 -1.84
CA GLY A 165 -15.31 9.79 -1.93
C GLY A 165 -13.94 9.14 -2.06
N ALA A 166 -13.86 7.91 -2.57
CA ALA A 166 -12.59 7.34 -2.99
C ALA A 166 -12.06 8.06 -4.23
N ASP A 167 -10.79 8.44 -4.21
CA ASP A 167 -10.04 8.95 -5.36
C ASP A 167 -9.28 7.85 -6.10
N VAL A 168 -9.01 6.74 -5.40
CA VAL A 168 -8.36 5.52 -5.90
C VAL A 168 -9.00 4.31 -5.22
N ILE A 169 -9.18 3.21 -5.93
CA ILE A 169 -9.63 1.93 -5.36
C ILE A 169 -8.50 0.92 -5.48
N ASN A 170 -8.06 0.38 -4.33
CA ASN A 170 -7.09 -0.69 -4.22
C ASN A 170 -7.79 -2.02 -3.99
N LEU A 171 -7.50 -3.00 -4.85
CA LEU A 171 -7.98 -4.39 -4.81
C LEU A 171 -6.77 -5.33 -4.71
N SER A 172 -6.18 -5.41 -3.51
CA SER A 172 -5.09 -6.35 -3.22
C SER A 172 -5.64 -7.77 -2.99
N LEU A 173 -6.46 -8.22 -3.90
CA LEU A 173 -7.19 -9.49 -3.89
C LEU A 173 -7.47 -9.95 -5.32
N GLY A 174 -7.79 -11.24 -5.47
CA GLY A 174 -8.21 -11.78 -6.75
C GLY A 174 -8.57 -13.26 -6.63
N ASP A 175 -9.19 -13.77 -7.70
CA ASP A 175 -9.39 -15.19 -7.91
C ASP A 175 -8.64 -15.61 -9.18
N ASP A 176 -7.59 -16.43 -9.00
CA ASP A 176 -6.79 -17.09 -10.05
C ASP A 176 -6.92 -18.61 -9.97
N SER A 177 -7.96 -19.09 -9.31
CA SER A 177 -8.27 -20.52 -9.19
C SER A 177 -8.62 -21.16 -10.54
N VAL A 178 -8.72 -22.49 -10.58
CA VAL A 178 -9.17 -23.22 -11.77
C VAL A 178 -10.58 -22.83 -12.20
N SER A 179 -11.39 -22.36 -11.26
CA SER A 179 -12.77 -21.91 -11.49
C SER A 179 -12.90 -20.41 -11.71
N ALA A 180 -11.79 -19.67 -11.70
CA ALA A 180 -11.81 -18.23 -11.92
C ALA A 180 -12.44 -17.90 -13.28
N HIS A 181 -13.42 -17.02 -13.26
CA HIS A 181 -14.11 -16.53 -14.44
C HIS A 181 -14.59 -15.09 -14.23
N PRO A 182 -14.81 -14.35 -15.32
CA PRO A 182 -15.30 -12.98 -15.18
C PRO A 182 -16.73 -12.96 -14.64
N GLU A 183 -16.94 -12.14 -13.61
CA GLU A 183 -18.24 -11.91 -13.02
C GLU A 183 -18.84 -10.61 -13.57
N PRO A 184 -19.96 -10.64 -14.32
CA PRO A 184 -20.52 -9.44 -14.94
C PRO A 184 -20.87 -8.33 -13.96
N ARG A 185 -21.22 -8.68 -12.71
CA ARG A 185 -21.54 -7.71 -11.66
C ARG A 185 -20.30 -6.99 -11.17
N GLU A 186 -19.16 -7.67 -11.07
CA GLU A 186 -17.88 -7.07 -10.69
C GLU A 186 -17.34 -6.17 -11.80
N ASP A 187 -17.34 -6.64 -13.05
CA ASP A 187 -16.96 -5.81 -14.19
C ASP A 187 -17.82 -4.53 -14.27
N ALA A 188 -19.14 -4.67 -14.15
CA ALA A 188 -20.03 -3.51 -14.13
C ALA A 188 -19.73 -2.53 -12.97
N ALA A 189 -19.26 -3.02 -11.82
CA ALA A 189 -18.85 -2.16 -10.71
C ALA A 189 -17.50 -1.46 -10.99
N VAL A 190 -16.54 -2.17 -11.60
CA VAL A 190 -15.28 -1.59 -12.07
C VAL A 190 -15.55 -0.48 -13.09
N GLN A 191 -16.37 -0.75 -14.13
CA GLN A 191 -16.73 0.25 -15.14
C GLN A 191 -17.46 1.45 -14.53
N TYR A 192 -18.29 1.24 -13.49
CA TYR A 192 -18.93 2.33 -12.76
C TYR A 192 -17.91 3.24 -12.06
N ALA A 193 -16.93 2.67 -11.35
CA ALA A 193 -15.88 3.44 -10.70
C ALA A 193 -15.02 4.22 -11.71
N LEU A 194 -14.59 3.54 -12.79
CA LEU A 194 -13.86 4.17 -13.88
C LEU A 194 -14.66 5.30 -14.53
N GLY A 195 -15.96 5.10 -14.75
CA GLY A 195 -16.88 6.12 -15.30
C GLY A 195 -17.04 7.34 -14.39
N LYS A 196 -16.86 7.20 -13.08
CA LYS A 196 -16.77 8.30 -12.12
C LYS A 196 -15.39 8.97 -12.06
N GLY A 197 -14.45 8.52 -12.87
CA GLY A 197 -13.10 9.05 -12.89
C GLY A 197 -12.17 8.46 -11.83
N ILE A 198 -12.52 7.34 -11.22
CA ILE A 198 -11.76 6.70 -10.12
C ILE A 198 -10.93 5.55 -10.69
N PRO A 199 -9.59 5.60 -10.66
CA PRO A 199 -8.73 4.49 -11.02
C PRO A 199 -8.97 3.28 -10.11
N VAL A 200 -8.98 2.09 -10.71
CA VAL A 200 -9.07 0.81 -10.02
C VAL A 200 -7.75 0.07 -10.24
N VAL A 201 -7.08 -0.27 -9.15
CA VAL A 201 -5.82 -1.00 -9.12
C VAL A 201 -6.07 -2.39 -8.57
N ALA A 202 -5.52 -3.42 -9.20
CA ALA A 202 -5.65 -4.78 -8.70
C ALA A 202 -4.33 -5.55 -8.78
N SER A 203 -4.14 -6.47 -7.82
CA SER A 203 -3.05 -7.44 -7.84
C SER A 203 -3.23 -8.41 -9.01
N ALA A 204 -2.14 -8.68 -9.77
CA ALA A 204 -2.19 -9.52 -10.98
C ALA A 204 -2.46 -11.01 -10.70
N GLY A 205 -2.30 -11.44 -9.45
CA GLY A 205 -2.39 -12.84 -9.02
C GLY A 205 -1.04 -13.41 -8.63
N ASN A 206 -1.05 -14.49 -7.85
CA ASN A 206 0.15 -15.14 -7.32
C ASN A 206 0.35 -16.56 -7.88
N GLY A 207 -0.37 -16.92 -8.94
CA GLY A 207 -0.32 -18.24 -9.56
C GLY A 207 0.77 -18.43 -10.61
N GLY A 208 1.83 -17.61 -10.64
CA GLY A 208 2.88 -17.65 -11.65
C GLY A 208 3.58 -18.99 -11.79
N GLU A 209 3.72 -19.75 -10.70
CA GLU A 209 4.25 -21.12 -10.67
C GLU A 209 3.16 -22.19 -10.67
N GLU A 210 1.90 -21.81 -10.41
CA GLU A 210 0.75 -22.72 -10.25
C GLU A 210 -0.25 -22.67 -11.42
N GLY A 211 0.28 -22.67 -12.64
CA GLY A 211 -0.53 -22.71 -13.86
C GLY A 211 -0.82 -21.36 -14.48
N ASN A 212 -0.38 -20.27 -13.87
CA ASN A 212 -0.38 -18.91 -14.44
C ASN A 212 -1.73 -18.51 -15.05
N ARG A 213 -2.82 -18.66 -14.31
CA ARG A 213 -4.18 -18.39 -14.78
C ARG A 213 -4.50 -16.90 -14.72
N ALA A 214 -5.47 -16.48 -15.52
CA ALA A 214 -6.01 -15.13 -15.42
C ALA A 214 -6.65 -14.91 -14.03
N SER A 215 -6.36 -13.75 -13.45
CA SER A 215 -6.92 -13.33 -12.15
C SER A 215 -7.96 -12.23 -12.35
N TYR A 216 -9.06 -12.34 -11.64
CA TYR A 216 -10.09 -11.31 -11.56
C TYR A 216 -10.13 -10.73 -10.15
N PRO A 217 -10.19 -9.39 -10.02
CA PRO A 217 -10.60 -8.36 -11.01
C PRO A 217 -9.47 -7.79 -11.90
N ALA A 218 -8.22 -8.26 -11.78
CA ALA A 218 -7.08 -7.70 -12.54
C ALA A 218 -7.30 -7.72 -14.06
N ALA A 219 -7.97 -8.76 -14.59
CA ALA A 219 -8.22 -8.93 -16.02
C ALA A 219 -9.41 -8.10 -16.56
N TYR A 220 -10.15 -7.36 -15.71
CA TYR A 220 -11.23 -6.51 -16.22
C TYR A 220 -10.70 -5.31 -16.99
N PRO A 221 -11.39 -4.88 -18.07
CA PRO A 221 -10.96 -3.75 -18.87
C PRO A 221 -10.81 -2.45 -18.05
N GLY A 222 -9.68 -1.77 -18.23
CA GLY A 222 -9.39 -0.49 -17.57
C GLY A 222 -8.79 -0.61 -16.17
N VAL A 223 -8.75 -1.79 -15.59
CA VAL A 223 -8.04 -2.04 -14.33
C VAL A 223 -6.53 -1.87 -14.54
N ILE A 224 -5.87 -1.27 -13.58
CA ILE A 224 -4.41 -1.19 -13.50
C ILE A 224 -3.94 -2.44 -12.77
N ALA A 225 -3.59 -3.48 -13.53
CA ALA A 225 -3.12 -4.74 -12.99
C ALA A 225 -1.63 -4.67 -12.69
N VAL A 226 -1.24 -5.06 -11.47
CA VAL A 226 0.11 -4.90 -10.97
C VAL A 226 0.75 -6.24 -10.68
N THR A 227 1.90 -6.49 -11.32
CA THR A 227 2.77 -7.65 -11.06
C THR A 227 3.80 -7.32 -9.99
N ALA A 228 4.41 -8.33 -9.39
CA ALA A 228 5.39 -8.17 -8.33
C ALA A 228 6.82 -8.34 -8.83
N VAL A 229 7.73 -7.46 -8.35
CA VAL A 229 9.17 -7.60 -8.48
C VAL A 229 9.84 -7.75 -7.12
N ASP A 230 11.01 -8.42 -7.13
CA ASP A 230 11.92 -8.52 -6.00
C ASP A 230 12.78 -7.25 -5.85
N ARG A 231 13.65 -7.21 -4.84
CA ARG A 231 14.58 -6.09 -4.58
C ARG A 231 15.63 -5.87 -5.67
N TYR A 232 15.80 -6.81 -6.58
CA TYR A 232 16.73 -6.73 -7.71
C TYR A 232 16.04 -6.30 -9.02
N GLY A 233 14.72 -6.04 -8.97
CA GLY A 233 13.91 -5.68 -10.13
C GLY A 233 13.51 -6.85 -11.00
N ASN A 234 13.80 -8.10 -10.60
CA ASN A 234 13.33 -9.28 -11.30
C ASN A 234 11.85 -9.53 -10.98
N ARG A 235 11.11 -10.13 -11.92
CA ARG A 235 9.76 -10.62 -11.60
C ARG A 235 9.85 -11.64 -10.46
N ALA A 236 9.05 -11.48 -9.42
CA ALA A 236 8.93 -12.47 -8.37
C ALA A 236 8.32 -13.77 -8.94
N ASP A 237 8.86 -14.94 -8.59
CA ASP A 237 8.48 -16.22 -9.22
C ASP A 237 6.99 -16.54 -9.10
N PHE A 238 6.39 -16.23 -7.97
CA PHE A 238 4.95 -16.39 -7.74
C PHE A 238 4.09 -15.44 -8.59
N SER A 239 4.63 -14.30 -9.04
CA SER A 239 3.83 -13.28 -9.74
C SER A 239 3.26 -13.81 -11.05
N THR A 240 1.94 -13.73 -11.21
CA THR A 240 1.25 -14.08 -12.44
C THR A 240 1.76 -13.25 -13.62
N ARG A 241 2.00 -13.90 -14.75
CA ARG A 241 2.43 -13.31 -16.03
C ARG A 241 1.26 -13.37 -16.99
N HIS A 242 0.74 -12.21 -17.35
CA HIS A 242 -0.45 -12.23 -18.22
C HIS A 242 -0.58 -10.95 -19.06
N TRP A 243 -1.30 -11.07 -20.17
CA TRP A 243 -1.51 -9.99 -21.13
C TRP A 243 -2.10 -8.70 -20.52
N TYR A 244 -2.80 -8.79 -19.40
CA TYR A 244 -3.38 -7.62 -18.72
C TYR A 244 -2.39 -6.87 -17.81
N ALA A 245 -1.20 -7.40 -17.53
CA ALA A 245 -0.20 -6.73 -16.70
C ALA A 245 0.03 -5.29 -17.20
N THR A 246 -0.15 -4.31 -16.33
CA THR A 246 -0.02 -2.90 -16.70
C THR A 246 1.38 -2.37 -16.34
N VAL A 247 1.76 -2.51 -15.09
CA VAL A 247 3.07 -2.17 -14.53
C VAL A 247 3.43 -3.17 -13.44
N ALA A 248 4.67 -3.13 -12.99
CA ALA A 248 5.16 -3.87 -11.84
C ALA A 248 5.45 -2.93 -10.66
N ALA A 249 5.51 -3.48 -9.46
CA ALA A 249 6.00 -2.79 -8.27
C ALA A 249 6.63 -3.80 -7.29
N PRO A 250 7.36 -3.34 -6.25
CA PRO A 250 7.88 -4.20 -5.19
C PRO A 250 6.79 -5.07 -4.56
N GLY A 251 7.04 -6.35 -4.45
CA GLY A 251 6.06 -7.30 -3.93
C GLY A 251 6.65 -8.52 -3.25
N ASP A 252 7.96 -8.57 -3.08
CA ASP A 252 8.65 -9.65 -2.38
C ASP A 252 9.48 -9.09 -1.22
N GLU A 253 9.45 -9.73 -0.06
CA GLU A 253 10.11 -9.26 1.16
C GLU A 253 9.80 -7.78 1.51
N VAL A 254 8.53 -7.42 1.53
CA VAL A 254 8.06 -6.05 1.82
C VAL A 254 7.65 -5.91 3.28
N ALA A 255 8.22 -4.94 3.99
CA ALA A 255 7.82 -4.63 5.37
C ALA A 255 6.37 -4.13 5.42
N THR A 256 5.54 -4.77 6.26
CA THR A 256 4.12 -4.48 6.39
C THR A 256 3.68 -4.37 7.84
N ALA A 257 2.64 -3.56 8.08
CA ALA A 257 2.01 -3.40 9.39
C ALA A 257 1.06 -4.56 9.72
N ASN A 258 0.98 -4.93 11.01
CA ASN A 258 0.07 -5.95 11.52
C ASN A 258 -0.84 -5.34 12.62
N PRO A 259 -2.14 -5.70 12.71
CA PRO A 259 -3.06 -5.16 13.72
C PRO A 259 -2.60 -5.29 15.17
N ASP A 260 -1.78 -6.31 15.50
CA ASP A 260 -1.20 -6.50 16.83
C ASP A 260 -0.04 -5.53 17.14
N ARG A 261 0.21 -4.54 16.26
CA ARG A 261 1.28 -3.53 16.33
C ARG A 261 2.68 -4.13 16.14
N THR A 262 2.77 -5.32 15.59
CA THR A 262 4.00 -5.89 15.06
C THR A 262 4.12 -5.61 13.55
N TYR A 263 5.18 -6.09 12.95
CA TYR A 263 5.46 -5.96 11.54
C TYR A 263 5.89 -7.31 11.01
N TYR A 264 5.63 -7.54 9.74
CA TYR A 264 6.06 -8.76 9.06
C TYR A 264 6.55 -8.47 7.64
N GLU A 265 7.34 -9.36 7.09
CA GLU A 265 7.69 -9.35 5.69
C GLU A 265 6.53 -9.97 4.87
N GLY A 266 5.86 -9.12 4.11
CA GLY A 266 4.82 -9.53 3.18
C GLY A 266 5.38 -9.89 1.81
N TRP A 267 4.67 -10.75 1.10
CA TRP A 267 4.95 -11.10 -0.28
C TRP A 267 3.64 -11.21 -1.08
N GLY A 268 3.72 -11.05 -2.38
CA GLY A 268 2.58 -11.16 -3.27
C GLY A 268 2.44 -9.97 -4.22
N THR A 269 1.55 -10.09 -5.18
CA THR A 269 1.13 -8.96 -6.03
C THR A 269 0.23 -7.97 -5.25
N SER A 270 -0.19 -8.32 -4.03
CA SER A 270 -0.96 -7.46 -3.12
C SER A 270 -0.18 -6.24 -2.64
N PRO A 271 1.04 -6.37 -2.05
CA PRO A 271 1.91 -5.23 -1.74
C PRO A 271 2.21 -4.37 -2.97
N ALA A 272 2.47 -5.01 -4.12
CA ALA A 272 2.74 -4.30 -5.36
C ALA A 272 1.57 -3.41 -5.80
N ALA A 273 0.33 -3.91 -5.73
CA ALA A 273 -0.88 -3.12 -6.00
C ALA A 273 -1.05 -1.97 -5.01
N ALA A 274 -0.70 -2.17 -3.74
CA ALA A 274 -0.75 -1.11 -2.73
C ALA A 274 0.26 0.02 -3.03
N PHE A 275 1.50 -0.29 -3.44
CA PHE A 275 2.48 0.72 -3.87
C PHE A 275 1.99 1.52 -5.09
N VAL A 276 1.40 0.85 -6.08
CA VAL A 276 0.83 1.55 -7.25
C VAL A 276 -0.37 2.41 -6.85
N SER A 277 -1.23 1.94 -5.96
CA SER A 277 -2.36 2.72 -5.44
C SER A 277 -1.91 3.98 -4.72
N GLY A 278 -0.88 3.90 -3.88
CA GLY A 278 -0.26 5.05 -3.22
C GLY A 278 0.46 5.97 -4.22
N SER A 279 1.12 5.43 -5.25
CA SER A 279 1.71 6.23 -6.33
C SER A 279 0.64 7.03 -7.09
N ILE A 280 -0.52 6.42 -7.36
CA ILE A 280 -1.67 7.12 -7.95
C ILE A 280 -2.21 8.18 -6.98
N ALA A 281 -2.20 7.92 -5.66
CA ALA A 281 -2.61 8.93 -4.68
C ALA A 281 -1.70 10.18 -4.72
N LEU A 282 -0.38 10.01 -4.93
CA LEU A 282 0.51 11.13 -5.16
C LEU A 282 0.15 11.91 -6.44
N ILE A 283 -0.10 11.19 -7.54
CA ILE A 283 -0.52 11.80 -8.81
C ILE A 283 -1.85 12.56 -8.63
N ARG A 284 -2.83 11.98 -7.96
CA ARG A 284 -4.12 12.60 -7.67
C ARG A 284 -4.01 13.87 -6.82
N ALA A 285 -3.12 13.88 -5.84
CA ALA A 285 -2.91 15.05 -4.99
C ALA A 285 -2.37 16.24 -5.78
N ALA A 286 -1.48 16.00 -6.74
CA ALA A 286 -0.91 17.05 -7.59
C ALA A 286 -1.81 17.37 -8.81
N HIS A 287 -2.46 16.36 -9.39
CA HIS A 287 -3.21 16.45 -10.66
C HIS A 287 -4.60 15.78 -10.53
N PRO A 288 -5.54 16.37 -9.75
CA PRO A 288 -6.80 15.71 -9.38
C PRO A 288 -7.77 15.48 -10.57
N ARG A 289 -7.54 16.14 -11.71
CA ARG A 289 -8.44 16.06 -12.87
C ARG A 289 -8.00 15.07 -13.94
N LEU A 290 -6.86 14.39 -13.82
CA LEU A 290 -6.44 13.38 -14.79
C LEU A 290 -7.43 12.21 -14.78
N SER A 291 -7.85 11.75 -15.94
CA SER A 291 -8.74 10.59 -16.06
C SER A 291 -8.01 9.28 -15.69
N PRO A 292 -8.72 8.22 -15.30
CA PRO A 292 -8.13 6.90 -15.05
C PRO A 292 -7.29 6.38 -16.22
N ALA A 293 -7.74 6.62 -17.46
CA ALA A 293 -7.01 6.25 -18.66
C ALA A 293 -5.69 7.01 -18.80
N GLN A 294 -5.70 8.32 -18.50
CA GLN A 294 -4.46 9.11 -18.50
C GLN A 294 -3.50 8.67 -17.41
N ILE A 295 -3.99 8.40 -16.20
CA ILE A 295 -3.17 7.90 -15.10
C ILE A 295 -2.55 6.54 -15.47
N ARG A 296 -3.35 5.61 -16.01
CA ARG A 296 -2.85 4.31 -16.47
C ARG A 296 -1.75 4.47 -17.54
N GLN A 297 -1.99 5.32 -18.55
CA GLN A 297 -1.02 5.58 -19.61
C GLN A 297 0.25 6.24 -19.05
N LEU A 298 0.09 7.21 -18.15
CA LEU A 298 1.19 7.91 -17.48
C LEU A 298 2.10 6.94 -16.75
N LEU A 299 1.54 6.03 -15.93
CA LEU A 299 2.31 5.00 -15.23
C LEU A 299 3.08 4.10 -16.22
N MET A 300 2.46 3.75 -17.34
CA MET A 300 3.11 2.93 -18.36
C MET A 300 4.25 3.68 -19.07
N ASP A 301 4.05 4.96 -19.39
CA ASP A 301 5.02 5.75 -20.14
C ASP A 301 6.25 6.14 -19.30
N THR A 302 6.07 6.24 -17.99
CA THR A 302 7.11 6.66 -17.04
C THR A 302 7.72 5.52 -16.23
N ALA A 303 7.27 4.28 -16.47
CA ALA A 303 7.84 3.10 -15.81
C ALA A 303 9.34 2.99 -16.07
N GLN A 304 10.09 2.66 -15.03
CA GLN A 304 11.52 2.29 -15.11
C GLN A 304 11.69 0.80 -15.46
N ASP A 305 12.91 0.38 -15.77
CA ASP A 305 13.24 -1.02 -16.11
C ASP A 305 12.33 -1.60 -17.20
N ARG A 306 12.09 -0.79 -18.21
CA ARG A 306 11.19 -1.15 -19.31
C ARG A 306 11.73 -2.39 -20.05
N PRO A 307 10.88 -3.41 -20.28
CA PRO A 307 11.30 -4.57 -21.07
C PRO A 307 11.54 -4.21 -22.54
N ASP A 308 12.34 -5.05 -23.22
CA ASP A 308 12.53 -4.95 -24.66
C ASP A 308 11.15 -4.96 -25.37
N GLY A 309 10.99 -4.08 -26.35
CA GLY A 309 9.68 -3.87 -27.00
C GLY A 309 8.70 -3.00 -26.19
N GLY A 310 9.12 -2.47 -25.03
CA GLY A 310 8.37 -1.49 -24.22
C GLY A 310 7.32 -2.08 -23.29
N ARG A 311 6.96 -3.37 -23.46
CA ARG A 311 5.98 -4.08 -22.60
C ARG A 311 6.12 -5.60 -22.76
N ASN A 312 5.91 -6.33 -21.66
CA ASN A 312 5.75 -7.79 -21.68
C ASN A 312 4.70 -8.25 -20.63
N ASP A 313 4.43 -9.56 -20.59
CA ASP A 313 3.46 -10.13 -19.65
C ASP A 313 4.01 -10.29 -18.23
N ASP A 314 5.33 -10.22 -18.05
CA ASP A 314 5.99 -10.36 -16.73
C ASP A 314 5.86 -9.09 -15.88
N ARG A 315 6.09 -7.92 -16.47
CA ARG A 315 6.17 -6.64 -15.76
C ARG A 315 5.34 -5.52 -16.38
N GLY A 316 4.43 -5.86 -17.31
CA GLY A 316 3.74 -4.80 -18.05
C GLY A 316 4.72 -3.87 -18.75
N ALA A 317 4.59 -2.57 -18.54
CA ALA A 317 5.49 -1.56 -19.09
C ALA A 317 6.82 -1.37 -18.32
N GLY A 318 6.97 -2.02 -17.18
CA GLY A 318 8.12 -1.89 -16.27
C GLY A 318 7.69 -1.56 -14.84
N THR A 319 8.65 -1.27 -13.99
CA THR A 319 8.42 -0.94 -12.58
C THR A 319 7.93 0.50 -12.43
N VAL A 320 6.92 0.72 -11.58
CA VAL A 320 6.36 2.06 -11.34
C VAL A 320 7.42 3.03 -10.82
N ASP A 321 7.39 4.28 -11.33
CA ASP A 321 8.19 5.41 -10.86
C ASP A 321 7.29 6.63 -10.62
N PRO A 322 6.83 6.83 -9.38
CA PRO A 322 5.95 7.96 -9.06
C PRO A 322 6.60 9.33 -9.24
N ALA A 323 7.93 9.46 -9.10
CA ALA A 323 8.62 10.72 -9.30
C ALA A 323 8.61 11.10 -10.78
N ALA A 324 8.95 10.16 -11.67
CA ALA A 324 8.87 10.36 -13.11
C ALA A 324 7.42 10.62 -13.56
N ALA A 325 6.44 9.91 -12.98
CA ALA A 325 5.03 10.11 -13.27
C ALA A 325 4.55 11.53 -12.87
N LEU A 326 4.87 12.01 -11.69
CA LEU A 326 4.53 13.37 -11.26
C LEU A 326 5.14 14.44 -12.17
N LYS A 327 6.39 14.26 -12.55
CA LYS A 327 7.08 15.17 -13.48
C LYS A 327 6.40 15.22 -14.85
N ALA A 328 6.08 14.06 -15.42
CA ALA A 328 5.43 13.98 -16.72
C ALA A 328 3.96 14.45 -16.68
N ALA A 329 3.28 14.28 -15.55
CA ALA A 329 1.90 14.72 -15.35
C ALA A 329 1.73 16.24 -15.42
N ALA A 330 2.78 17.02 -15.13
CA ALA A 330 2.74 18.48 -15.14
C ALA A 330 2.40 19.07 -16.52
N ASP A 331 2.75 18.35 -17.59
CA ASP A 331 2.52 18.77 -18.98
C ASP A 331 1.22 18.19 -19.58
N LEU A 332 0.45 17.41 -18.80
CA LEU A 332 -0.75 16.75 -19.29
C LEU A 332 -2.00 17.62 -19.12
N GLU A 333 -2.69 17.85 -20.21
CA GLU A 333 -4.04 18.42 -20.18
C GLU A 333 -5.08 17.36 -19.80
N PRO A 334 -5.92 17.61 -18.77
CA PRO A 334 -6.96 16.67 -18.39
C PRO A 334 -7.97 16.41 -19.50
N THR A 335 -8.26 15.14 -19.74
CA THR A 335 -9.29 14.70 -20.68
C THR A 335 -10.49 14.15 -19.94
N ALA A 336 -11.71 14.43 -20.44
CA ALA A 336 -12.92 13.85 -19.88
C ALA A 336 -12.89 12.32 -20.02
N GLN A 337 -13.24 11.61 -18.94
CA GLN A 337 -13.48 10.17 -18.99
C GLN A 337 -14.65 9.89 -19.92
N LYS A 338 -14.41 9.10 -20.96
CA LYS A 338 -15.48 8.66 -21.84
C LYS A 338 -16.22 7.48 -21.17
N PRO A 339 -17.55 7.50 -21.11
CA PRO A 339 -18.30 6.34 -20.63
C PRO A 339 -17.93 5.10 -21.45
N VAL A 340 -17.68 3.98 -20.77
CA VAL A 340 -17.50 2.70 -21.45
C VAL A 340 -18.88 2.25 -21.97
N PRO A 341 -19.06 1.96 -23.26
CA PRO A 341 -20.34 1.51 -23.77
C PRO A 341 -20.80 0.21 -23.08
N ALA A 342 -22.07 0.13 -22.69
CA ALA A 342 -22.62 -1.04 -21.99
C ALA A 342 -22.47 -2.38 -22.77
N ALA A 343 -22.32 -2.31 -24.09
CA ALA A 343 -22.05 -3.48 -24.94
C ALA A 343 -20.59 -3.95 -24.92
N HIS A 344 -19.70 -3.25 -24.21
CA HIS A 344 -18.27 -3.53 -24.17
C HIS A 344 -17.92 -4.76 -23.31
N THR A 345 -18.76 -5.09 -22.34
CA THR A 345 -18.46 -6.02 -21.29
C THR A 345 -18.42 -7.51 -21.70
N ALA A 346 -19.05 -7.90 -22.80
CA ALA A 346 -19.19 -9.31 -23.18
C ALA A 346 -18.04 -9.89 -24.03
N ARG A 347 -17.03 -9.08 -24.45
CA ARG A 347 -16.06 -9.49 -25.49
C ARG A 347 -14.58 -9.25 -25.15
N HIS A 348 -14.24 -8.83 -23.93
CA HIS A 348 -12.89 -8.35 -23.62
C HIS A 348 -12.13 -9.14 -22.55
N PHE A 349 -12.53 -10.37 -22.28
CA PHE A 349 -11.91 -11.21 -21.26
C PHE A 349 -10.84 -12.17 -21.83
N GLY A 350 -9.95 -11.64 -22.60
CA GLY A 350 -8.84 -12.37 -23.19
C GLY A 350 -8.93 -12.48 -24.72
N PRO A 351 -7.85 -12.99 -25.34
CA PRO A 351 -7.84 -13.28 -26.77
C PRO A 351 -8.81 -14.37 -27.15
#